data_6f3078b18c834d916087a57234342fe0
#
_entry.id   6f3078b18c834d916087a57234342fe0
#
_cell.length_a   1.000
_cell.length_b   1.000
_cell.length_c   1.000
_cell.angle_alpha   90.00
_cell.angle_beta   90.00
_cell.angle_gamma   90.00
#
_symmetry.space_group_name_H-M   'P 1'
#
loop_
_entity.id
_entity.type
_entity.pdbx_description
1 polymer ?
#
loop_
_entity_poly.entity_id
_entity_poly.type
_entity_poly.pdbx_seq_one_letter_code
_entity_poly.pdbx_strand_id
1 'polypeptide(L)'
;EIHRFNKAQQDAFLPYVEDGTIVLIGATTENPSFEVITPLLSRSRVLVLEPLTKDEIVSILKKAAKAEKLPAKRLPAKSIDLLAELSGGDARVALGNLELALQLSKGTITTEVVNTAAQKRVPGYDKNGENHYNLISAFIKSMRGSEPNAALYYMARILQAGEDPKFIARRMVIFASEDIGLASPAALTLAVSTFQAVERIGMPECQYNLYHCALTLAKCQKSRDAASAMHAAQTAAREFPDLPVPLHIRNAPTKLMKDLGYQKDYKWEADFQHEKGFLPPELRDFKLL
;
A
#
# COMPACT_ATOMS: atom_id res chain seq x y z
N GLU A 1 6.75 8.58 -17.76
CA GLU A 1 6.15 8.50 -16.40
C GLU A 1 4.77 9.16 -16.39
N ILE A 2 3.78 8.54 -17.04
CA ILE A 2 2.40 9.06 -17.18
C ILE A 2 1.71 9.24 -15.82
N HIS A 3 2.06 8.45 -14.82
CA HIS A 3 1.56 8.55 -13.45
C HIS A 3 1.88 9.87 -12.75
N ARG A 4 2.83 10.66 -13.24
CA ARG A 4 3.15 11.99 -12.70
C ARG A 4 2.23 13.10 -13.20
N PHE A 5 1.47 12.84 -14.25
CA PHE A 5 0.44 13.77 -14.73
C PHE A 5 -0.81 13.63 -13.88
N ASN A 6 -1.33 14.74 -13.38
CA ASN A 6 -2.62 14.73 -12.69
C ASN A 6 -3.77 14.45 -13.69
N LYS A 7 -4.97 14.16 -13.17
CA LYS A 7 -6.13 13.78 -13.99
C LYS A 7 -6.47 14.82 -15.05
N ALA A 8 -6.42 16.13 -14.72
CA ALA A 8 -6.71 17.20 -15.66
C ALA A 8 -5.65 17.29 -16.78
N GLN A 9 -4.38 17.03 -16.45
CA GLN A 9 -3.32 16.96 -17.45
C GLN A 9 -3.46 15.76 -18.37
N GLN A 10 -3.88 14.62 -17.83
CA GLN A 10 -4.17 13.44 -18.63
C GLN A 10 -5.39 13.66 -19.54
N ASP A 11 -6.45 14.32 -19.03
CA ASP A 11 -7.63 14.66 -19.81
C ASP A 11 -7.30 15.54 -21.02
N ALA A 12 -6.29 16.42 -20.90
CA ALA A 12 -5.86 17.29 -21.99
C ALA A 12 -5.33 16.53 -23.23
N PHE A 13 -4.91 15.27 -23.10
CA PHE A 13 -4.49 14.45 -24.23
C PHE A 13 -5.68 13.82 -25.00
N LEU A 14 -6.85 13.68 -24.36
CA LEU A 14 -7.99 12.95 -24.94
C LEU A 14 -8.41 13.44 -26.32
N PRO A 15 -8.65 14.75 -26.55
CA PRO A 15 -9.09 15.22 -27.85
C PRO A 15 -8.11 14.83 -28.98
N TYR A 16 -6.81 14.94 -28.70
CA TYR A 16 -5.75 14.67 -29.68
C TYR A 16 -5.49 13.18 -29.91
N VAL A 17 -5.80 12.35 -28.93
CA VAL A 17 -5.75 10.88 -29.06
C VAL A 17 -7.00 10.40 -29.81
N GLU A 18 -8.17 11.00 -29.57
CA GLU A 18 -9.43 10.63 -30.18
C GLU A 18 -9.49 10.98 -31.67
N ASP A 19 -8.97 12.16 -32.05
CA ASP A 19 -8.94 12.61 -33.45
C ASP A 19 -7.73 12.04 -34.24
N GLY A 20 -6.84 11.30 -33.56
CA GLY A 20 -5.65 10.71 -34.18
C GLY A 20 -4.51 11.70 -34.46
N THR A 21 -4.60 12.93 -33.94
CA THR A 21 -3.53 13.93 -34.09
C THR A 21 -2.23 13.48 -33.45
N ILE A 22 -2.30 12.74 -32.31
CA ILE A 22 -1.13 12.19 -31.62
C ILE A 22 -1.28 10.67 -31.38
N VAL A 23 -0.14 9.99 -31.37
CA VAL A 23 -0.03 8.63 -30.82
C VAL A 23 0.58 8.75 -29.44
N LEU A 24 -0.19 8.40 -28.40
CA LEU A 24 0.27 8.45 -27.03
C LEU A 24 1.00 7.16 -26.65
N ILE A 25 2.27 7.30 -26.24
CA ILE A 25 3.05 6.21 -25.66
C ILE A 25 3.41 6.62 -24.22
N GLY A 26 2.69 6.06 -23.27
CA GLY A 26 2.93 6.28 -21.84
C GLY A 26 3.72 5.12 -21.24
N ALA A 27 4.68 5.43 -20.38
CA ALA A 27 5.35 4.44 -19.55
C ALA A 27 5.10 4.77 -18.08
N THR A 28 4.92 3.73 -17.26
CA THR A 28 4.74 3.87 -15.82
C THR A 28 5.32 2.66 -15.09
N THR A 29 5.83 2.89 -13.89
CA THR A 29 6.20 1.85 -12.92
C THR A 29 5.03 1.48 -12.02
N GLU A 30 3.92 2.24 -12.10
CA GLU A 30 2.72 2.05 -11.31
C GLU A 30 1.68 1.23 -12.08
N ASN A 31 0.70 0.66 -11.35
CA ASN A 31 -0.40 -0.04 -12.01
C ASN A 31 -1.27 0.96 -12.79
N PRO A 32 -1.33 0.84 -14.14
CA PRO A 32 -2.04 1.80 -14.97
C PRO A 32 -3.55 1.88 -14.67
N SER A 33 -4.14 0.83 -14.08
CA SER A 33 -5.56 0.84 -13.68
C SER A 33 -5.88 1.82 -12.56
N PHE A 34 -4.88 2.25 -11.77
CA PHE A 34 -5.05 3.22 -10.70
C PHE A 34 -4.57 4.62 -11.09
N GLU A 35 -3.55 4.70 -11.93
CA GLU A 35 -2.84 5.94 -12.22
C GLU A 35 -3.26 6.60 -13.53
N VAL A 36 -3.77 5.82 -14.49
CA VAL A 36 -4.22 6.34 -15.77
C VAL A 36 -5.75 6.47 -15.78
N ILE A 37 -6.25 7.62 -16.22
CA ILE A 37 -7.69 7.85 -16.32
C ILE A 37 -8.36 6.84 -17.26
N THR A 38 -9.55 6.38 -16.88
CA THR A 38 -10.29 5.35 -17.63
C THR A 38 -10.47 5.67 -19.12
N PRO A 39 -10.76 6.92 -19.53
CA PRO A 39 -10.89 7.25 -20.96
C PRO A 39 -9.61 7.06 -21.77
N LEU A 40 -8.43 7.37 -21.22
CA LEU A 40 -7.15 7.10 -21.89
C LEU A 40 -6.83 5.59 -21.89
N LEU A 41 -7.08 4.93 -20.76
CA LEU A 41 -6.81 3.50 -20.64
C LEU A 41 -7.64 2.67 -21.62
N SER A 42 -8.92 3.02 -21.81
CA SER A 42 -9.81 2.32 -22.76
C SER A 42 -9.41 2.49 -24.22
N ARG A 43 -8.63 3.51 -24.55
CA ARG A 43 -8.09 3.78 -25.88
C ARG A 43 -6.63 3.37 -26.05
N SER A 44 -6.05 2.77 -25.03
CA SER A 44 -4.65 2.37 -25.01
C SER A 44 -4.50 0.86 -24.91
N ARG A 45 -3.40 0.34 -25.45
CA ARG A 45 -3.01 -1.05 -25.26
C ARG A 45 -1.96 -1.11 -24.15
N VAL A 46 -2.27 -1.81 -23.06
CA VAL A 46 -1.31 -2.02 -21.97
C VAL A 46 -0.36 -3.15 -22.36
N LEU A 47 0.94 -2.87 -22.29
CA LEU A 47 2.01 -3.84 -22.46
C LEU A 47 2.79 -3.92 -21.15
N VAL A 48 2.83 -5.10 -20.56
CA VAL A 48 3.61 -5.35 -19.34
C VAL A 48 5.04 -5.69 -19.73
N LEU A 49 6.01 -5.00 -19.14
CA LEU A 49 7.43 -5.27 -19.31
C LEU A 49 7.94 -6.04 -18.10
N GLU A 50 8.46 -7.23 -18.35
CA GLU A 50 9.07 -8.06 -17.31
C GLU A 50 10.51 -7.60 -17.00
N PRO A 51 11.02 -7.85 -15.79
CA PRO A 51 12.43 -7.66 -15.46
C PRO A 51 13.31 -8.46 -16.45
N LEU A 52 14.45 -7.90 -16.81
CA LEU A 52 15.40 -8.57 -17.68
C LEU A 52 15.97 -9.82 -17.00
N THR A 53 16.18 -10.86 -17.78
CA THR A 53 16.85 -12.07 -17.33
C THR A 53 18.34 -11.80 -17.07
N LYS A 54 19.00 -12.67 -16.29
CA LYS A 54 20.44 -12.58 -16.04
C LYS A 54 21.24 -12.54 -17.34
N ASP A 55 20.88 -13.37 -18.32
CA ASP A 55 21.58 -13.46 -19.61
C ASP A 55 21.43 -12.18 -20.45
N GLU A 56 20.26 -11.57 -20.42
CA GLU A 56 20.02 -10.28 -21.06
C GLU A 56 20.87 -9.17 -20.43
N ILE A 57 20.92 -9.12 -19.11
CA ILE A 57 21.81 -8.16 -18.38
C ILE A 57 23.27 -8.41 -18.72
N VAL A 58 23.73 -9.67 -18.74
CA VAL A 58 25.10 -10.02 -19.17
C VAL A 58 25.37 -9.52 -20.58
N SER A 59 24.42 -9.67 -21.51
CA SER A 59 24.53 -9.15 -22.87
C SER A 59 24.67 -7.63 -22.89
N ILE A 60 23.88 -6.91 -22.09
CA ILE A 60 23.93 -5.45 -21.96
C ILE A 60 25.30 -5.01 -21.40
N LEU A 61 25.78 -5.65 -20.34
CA LEU A 61 27.08 -5.33 -19.74
C LEU A 61 28.24 -5.56 -20.72
N LYS A 62 28.19 -6.64 -21.51
CA LYS A 62 29.19 -6.91 -22.57
C LYS A 62 29.16 -5.83 -23.66
N LYS A 63 27.96 -5.38 -24.08
CA LYS A 63 27.82 -4.29 -25.05
C LYS A 63 28.38 -2.99 -24.49
N ALA A 64 28.11 -2.66 -23.23
CA ALA A 64 28.63 -1.48 -22.55
C ALA A 64 30.18 -1.54 -22.45
N ALA A 65 30.73 -2.69 -22.03
CA ALA A 65 32.17 -2.89 -21.98
C ALA A 65 32.84 -2.70 -23.34
N LYS A 66 32.20 -3.18 -24.43
CA LYS A 66 32.67 -2.97 -25.80
C LYS A 66 32.63 -1.49 -26.22
N ALA A 67 31.53 -0.79 -25.89
CA ALA A 67 31.37 0.63 -26.19
C ALA A 67 32.45 1.48 -25.48
N GLU A 68 32.76 1.16 -24.22
CA GLU A 68 33.79 1.78 -23.40
C GLU A 68 35.22 1.29 -23.77
N LYS A 69 35.37 0.44 -24.80
CA LYS A 69 36.63 -0.15 -25.26
C LYS A 69 37.44 -0.83 -24.15
N LEU A 70 36.71 -1.45 -23.19
CA LEU A 70 37.37 -2.13 -22.06
C LEU A 70 38.07 -3.41 -22.53
N PRO A 71 39.36 -3.62 -22.18
CA PRO A 71 40.03 -4.88 -22.44
C PRO A 71 39.33 -6.03 -21.69
N ALA A 72 39.24 -7.21 -22.31
CA ALA A 72 38.58 -8.38 -21.69
C ALA A 72 39.21 -8.77 -20.33
N LYS A 73 40.49 -8.54 -20.15
CA LYS A 73 41.21 -8.76 -18.87
C LYS A 73 40.76 -7.83 -17.76
N ARG A 74 40.18 -6.65 -18.09
CA ARG A 74 39.75 -5.65 -17.11
C ARG A 74 38.40 -6.01 -16.49
N LEU A 75 37.52 -6.68 -17.24
CA LEU A 75 36.21 -7.10 -16.78
C LEU A 75 36.03 -8.62 -16.97
N PRO A 76 36.48 -9.46 -16.02
CA PRO A 76 36.35 -10.91 -16.09
C PRO A 76 34.87 -11.36 -16.09
N ALA A 77 34.64 -12.54 -16.70
CA ALA A 77 33.28 -13.10 -16.79
C ALA A 77 32.61 -13.23 -15.41
N LYS A 78 33.32 -13.68 -14.38
CA LYS A 78 32.79 -13.77 -12.99
C LYS A 78 32.29 -12.43 -12.46
N SER A 79 32.93 -11.33 -12.80
CA SER A 79 32.53 -9.98 -12.38
C SER A 79 31.30 -9.50 -13.15
N ILE A 80 31.18 -9.86 -14.44
CA ILE A 80 29.96 -9.60 -15.23
C ILE A 80 28.77 -10.38 -14.66
N ASP A 81 28.96 -11.66 -14.35
CA ASP A 81 27.91 -12.53 -13.79
C ASP A 81 27.42 -12.00 -12.45
N LEU A 82 28.34 -11.54 -11.58
CA LEU A 82 27.99 -10.95 -10.28
C LEU A 82 27.27 -9.60 -10.43
N LEU A 83 27.72 -8.73 -11.36
CA LEU A 83 27.01 -7.47 -11.69
C LEU A 83 25.57 -7.74 -12.15
N ALA A 84 25.38 -8.76 -13.00
CA ALA A 84 24.06 -9.15 -13.50
C ALA A 84 23.17 -9.68 -12.37
N GLU A 85 23.71 -10.50 -11.48
CA GLU A 85 23.00 -11.05 -10.33
C GLU A 85 22.57 -9.96 -9.34
N LEU A 86 23.46 -9.04 -9.00
CA LEU A 86 23.21 -7.93 -8.07
C LEU A 86 22.29 -6.85 -8.66
N SER A 87 22.00 -6.89 -9.97
CA SER A 87 21.10 -5.92 -10.62
C SER A 87 19.61 -6.24 -10.44
N GLY A 88 19.27 -7.48 -10.10
CA GLY A 88 17.88 -7.91 -9.96
C GLY A 88 17.04 -7.75 -11.22
N GLY A 89 17.67 -7.79 -12.43
CA GLY A 89 16.98 -7.60 -13.72
C GLY A 89 16.83 -6.14 -14.17
N ASP A 90 17.45 -5.20 -13.45
CA ASP A 90 17.47 -3.77 -13.82
C ASP A 90 18.78 -3.41 -14.52
N ALA A 91 18.70 -3.08 -15.83
CA ALA A 91 19.85 -2.69 -16.63
C ALA A 91 20.52 -1.39 -16.14
N ARG A 92 19.76 -0.43 -15.62
CA ARG A 92 20.31 0.84 -15.09
C ARG A 92 21.12 0.57 -13.83
N VAL A 93 20.64 -0.33 -12.97
CA VAL A 93 21.37 -0.79 -11.78
C VAL A 93 22.67 -1.47 -12.19
N ALA A 94 22.62 -2.41 -13.15
CA ALA A 94 23.79 -3.13 -13.65
C ALA A 94 24.86 -2.19 -14.23
N LEU A 95 24.45 -1.27 -15.10
CA LEU A 95 25.35 -0.30 -15.73
C LEU A 95 25.94 0.69 -14.73
N GLY A 96 25.13 1.20 -13.79
CA GLY A 96 25.62 2.10 -12.74
C GLY A 96 26.62 1.43 -11.78
N ASN A 97 26.41 0.14 -11.45
CA ASN A 97 27.38 -0.62 -10.66
C ASN A 97 28.68 -0.86 -11.45
N LEU A 98 28.60 -1.12 -12.77
CA LEU A 98 29.77 -1.23 -13.63
C LEU A 98 30.53 0.09 -13.69
N GLU A 99 29.86 1.22 -13.89
CA GLU A 99 30.47 2.54 -13.91
C GLU A 99 31.20 2.85 -12.60
N LEU A 100 30.56 2.60 -11.47
CA LEU A 100 31.18 2.80 -10.15
C LEU A 100 32.38 1.85 -9.93
N ALA A 101 32.28 0.60 -10.36
CA ALA A 101 33.39 -0.34 -10.29
C ALA A 101 34.60 0.11 -11.14
N LEU A 102 34.37 0.72 -12.31
CA LEU A 102 35.36 1.32 -13.15
C LEU A 102 36.07 2.52 -12.49
N GLN A 103 35.35 3.32 -11.72
CA GLN A 103 35.89 4.44 -10.95
C GLN A 103 36.70 3.98 -9.74
N LEU A 104 36.27 2.90 -9.07
CA LEU A 104 36.91 2.34 -7.89
C LEU A 104 38.21 1.60 -8.22
N SER A 105 38.35 1.06 -9.43
CA SER A 105 39.55 0.32 -9.85
C SER A 105 40.03 0.73 -11.23
N LYS A 106 41.31 1.11 -11.31
CA LYS A 106 42.03 1.34 -12.60
C LYS A 106 42.48 0.03 -13.24
N GLY A 107 42.54 -1.05 -12.46
CA GLY A 107 42.97 -2.38 -12.88
C GLY A 107 41.84 -3.31 -13.25
N THR A 108 42.03 -4.61 -12.97
CA THR A 108 40.97 -5.63 -13.12
C THR A 108 39.84 -5.41 -12.13
N ILE A 109 38.62 -5.45 -12.59
CA ILE A 109 37.42 -5.36 -11.75
C ILE A 109 37.16 -6.76 -11.18
N THR A 110 37.58 -6.96 -9.93
CA THR A 110 37.40 -8.20 -9.20
C THR A 110 35.98 -8.26 -8.59
N THR A 111 35.59 -9.42 -8.08
CA THR A 111 34.29 -9.60 -7.36
C THR A 111 34.22 -8.73 -6.11
N GLU A 112 35.33 -8.45 -5.44
CA GLU A 112 35.42 -7.55 -4.28
C GLU A 112 35.13 -6.09 -4.68
N VAL A 113 35.64 -5.64 -5.82
CA VAL A 113 35.36 -4.31 -6.37
C VAL A 113 33.89 -4.17 -6.73
N VAL A 114 33.29 -5.22 -7.34
CA VAL A 114 31.87 -5.26 -7.68
C VAL A 114 31.01 -5.19 -6.42
N ASN A 115 31.32 -5.97 -5.40
CA ASN A 115 30.59 -5.94 -4.12
C ASN A 115 30.69 -4.55 -3.45
N THR A 116 31.90 -3.94 -3.46
CA THR A 116 32.09 -2.59 -2.93
C THR A 116 31.28 -1.55 -3.71
N ALA A 117 31.20 -1.66 -5.02
CA ALA A 117 30.40 -0.79 -5.87
C ALA A 117 28.89 -0.95 -5.57
N ALA A 118 28.41 -2.18 -5.44
CA ALA A 118 27.03 -2.47 -5.13
C ALA A 118 26.61 -1.99 -3.72
N GLN A 119 27.50 -2.12 -2.72
CA GLN A 119 27.25 -1.66 -1.34
C GLN A 119 27.24 -0.13 -1.21
N LYS A 120 28.05 0.59 -1.97
CA LYS A 120 28.10 2.06 -1.96
C LYS A 120 26.90 2.70 -2.64
N ARG A 121 26.16 1.93 -3.42
CA ARG A 121 24.91 2.40 -4.02
C ARG A 121 23.79 2.29 -3.00
N VAL A 122 23.26 3.41 -2.55
CA VAL A 122 22.00 3.44 -1.82
C VAL A 122 20.95 2.87 -2.78
N PRO A 123 20.26 1.74 -2.44
CA PRO A 123 19.19 1.26 -3.28
C PRO A 123 18.19 2.39 -3.49
N GLY A 124 17.94 2.78 -4.72
CA GLY A 124 16.85 3.69 -5.04
C GLY A 124 15.54 2.97 -4.76
N TYR A 125 15.08 3.03 -3.51
CA TYR A 125 13.77 2.55 -3.14
C TYR A 125 12.74 3.50 -3.74
N ASP A 126 12.00 3.00 -4.72
CA ASP A 126 10.85 3.72 -5.25
C ASP A 126 9.70 3.60 -4.25
N LYS A 127 9.57 4.62 -3.38
CA LYS A 127 8.55 4.67 -2.33
C LYS A 127 7.11 4.62 -2.86
N ASN A 128 6.92 4.88 -4.15
CA ASN A 128 5.62 4.93 -4.80
C ASN A 128 5.46 3.83 -5.86
N GLY A 129 6.45 2.93 -6.03
CA GLY A 129 6.44 1.91 -7.06
C GLY A 129 5.57 0.69 -6.74
N GLU A 130 5.28 -0.10 -7.77
CA GLU A 130 4.47 -1.33 -7.67
C GLU A 130 5.01 -2.30 -6.61
N ASN A 131 6.32 -2.38 -6.43
CA ASN A 131 6.95 -3.20 -5.39
C ASN A 131 6.56 -2.76 -3.97
N HIS A 132 6.39 -1.45 -3.73
CA HIS A 132 5.93 -0.94 -2.45
C HIS A 132 4.50 -1.43 -2.14
N TYR A 133 3.58 -1.24 -3.10
CA TYR A 133 2.19 -1.70 -2.96
C TYR A 133 2.09 -3.22 -2.81
N ASN A 134 2.90 -3.96 -3.56
CA ASN A 134 2.93 -5.41 -3.48
C ASN A 134 3.44 -5.91 -2.12
N LEU A 135 4.51 -5.31 -1.58
CA LEU A 135 5.07 -5.67 -0.28
C LEU A 135 4.11 -5.36 0.87
N ILE A 136 3.51 -4.16 0.89
CA ILE A 136 2.55 -3.81 1.95
C ILE A 136 1.27 -4.66 1.85
N SER A 137 0.81 -4.94 0.62
CA SER A 137 -0.33 -5.83 0.39
C SER A 137 -0.04 -7.25 0.86
N ALA A 138 1.15 -7.77 0.57
CA ALA A 138 1.60 -9.09 1.05
C ALA A 138 1.69 -9.14 2.58
N PHE A 139 2.23 -8.10 3.22
CA PHE A 139 2.27 -7.97 4.68
C PHE A 139 0.88 -8.05 5.30
N ILE A 140 -0.07 -7.24 4.82
CA ILE A 140 -1.45 -7.23 5.32
C ILE A 140 -2.16 -8.56 5.07
N LYS A 141 -2.02 -9.12 3.86
CA LYS A 141 -2.63 -10.42 3.51
C LYS A 141 -2.06 -11.56 4.35
N SER A 142 -0.77 -11.52 4.67
CA SER A 142 -0.14 -12.52 5.54
C SER A 142 -0.68 -12.45 6.98
N MET A 143 -0.84 -11.25 7.53
CA MET A 143 -1.49 -11.09 8.84
C MET A 143 -2.96 -11.56 8.81
N ARG A 144 -3.69 -11.26 7.74
CA ARG A 144 -5.09 -11.70 7.53
C ARG A 144 -5.20 -13.21 7.43
N GLY A 145 -4.26 -13.86 6.74
CA GLY A 145 -4.16 -15.30 6.63
C GLY A 145 -3.62 -16.00 7.87
N SER A 146 -3.30 -15.26 8.94
CA SER A 146 -2.69 -15.80 10.18
C SER A 146 -1.35 -16.51 9.93
N GLU A 147 -0.55 -15.95 8.99
CA GLU A 147 0.79 -16.43 8.63
C GLU A 147 1.88 -15.50 9.21
N PRO A 148 2.23 -15.64 10.50
CA PRO A 148 3.14 -14.69 11.16
C PRO A 148 4.53 -14.66 10.52
N ASN A 149 5.06 -15.80 10.07
CA ASN A 149 6.39 -15.85 9.44
C ASN A 149 6.44 -15.02 8.15
N ALA A 150 5.42 -15.15 7.30
CA ALA A 150 5.31 -14.37 6.09
C ALA A 150 5.12 -12.86 6.39
N ALA A 151 4.27 -12.53 7.37
CA ALA A 151 4.06 -11.15 7.80
C ALA A 151 5.38 -10.50 8.26
N LEU A 152 6.14 -11.15 9.14
CA LEU A 152 7.41 -10.62 9.62
C LEU A 152 8.46 -10.50 8.51
N TYR A 153 8.50 -11.46 7.58
CA TYR A 153 9.40 -11.41 6.43
C TYR A 153 9.11 -10.20 5.52
N TYR A 154 7.84 -10.00 5.15
CA TYR A 154 7.47 -8.85 4.30
C TYR A 154 7.69 -7.52 5.01
N MET A 155 7.40 -7.43 6.31
CA MET A 155 7.68 -6.23 7.11
C MET A 155 9.19 -5.92 7.15
N ALA A 156 10.04 -6.93 7.35
CA ALA A 156 11.48 -6.77 7.30
C ALA A 156 11.96 -6.22 5.95
N ARG A 157 11.42 -6.75 4.85
CA ARG A 157 11.73 -6.26 3.50
C ARG A 157 11.32 -4.81 3.30
N ILE A 158 10.13 -4.41 3.80
CA ILE A 158 9.64 -3.03 3.72
C ILE A 158 10.57 -2.09 4.49
N LEU A 159 10.99 -2.47 5.70
CA LEU A 159 11.92 -1.68 6.52
C LEU A 159 13.31 -1.58 5.90
N GLN A 160 13.86 -2.69 5.36
CA GLN A 160 15.14 -2.69 4.66
C GLN A 160 15.13 -1.83 3.38
N ALA A 161 13.99 -1.74 2.74
CA ALA A 161 13.76 -0.87 1.60
C ALA A 161 13.70 0.63 1.97
N GLY A 162 13.77 0.97 3.26
CA GLY A 162 13.81 2.36 3.74
C GLY A 162 12.43 3.03 3.88
N GLU A 163 11.35 2.21 3.98
CA GLU A 163 10.02 2.75 4.25
C GLU A 163 9.92 3.37 5.64
N ASP A 164 9.10 4.41 5.76
CA ASP A 164 8.81 5.02 7.06
C ASP A 164 8.13 4.01 7.99
N PRO A 165 8.73 3.69 9.15
CA PRO A 165 8.13 2.77 10.12
C PRO A 165 6.74 3.22 10.58
N LYS A 166 6.44 4.53 10.57
CA LYS A 166 5.11 5.07 10.86
C LYS A 166 4.06 4.63 9.84
N PHE A 167 4.46 4.46 8.56
CA PHE A 167 3.55 3.95 7.53
C PHE A 167 3.10 2.52 7.87
N ILE A 168 4.04 1.65 8.24
CA ILE A 168 3.72 0.28 8.65
C ILE A 168 2.81 0.27 9.88
N ALA A 169 3.14 1.09 10.88
CA ALA A 169 2.35 1.20 12.10
C ALA A 169 0.90 1.68 11.80
N ARG A 170 0.70 2.67 10.92
CA ARG A 170 -0.64 3.09 10.47
C ARG A 170 -1.41 1.95 9.82
N ARG A 171 -0.76 1.15 8.99
CA ARG A 171 -1.41 0.00 8.35
C ARG A 171 -1.84 -1.06 9.37
N MET A 172 -1.08 -1.26 10.44
CA MET A 172 -1.45 -2.15 11.55
C MET A 172 -2.66 -1.63 12.34
N VAL A 173 -2.78 -0.31 12.55
CA VAL A 173 -3.97 0.29 13.19
C VAL A 173 -5.23 0.03 12.35
N ILE A 174 -5.14 0.25 11.04
CA ILE A 174 -6.25 -0.04 10.12
C ILE A 174 -6.62 -1.53 10.18
N PHE A 175 -5.62 -2.41 10.08
CA PHE A 175 -5.82 -3.86 10.12
C PHE A 175 -6.48 -4.32 11.42
N ALA A 176 -6.09 -3.75 12.56
CA ALA A 176 -6.69 -4.07 13.86
C ALA A 176 -8.20 -3.74 13.90
N SER A 177 -8.63 -2.67 13.25
CA SER A 177 -10.04 -2.26 13.19
C SER A 177 -10.82 -3.01 12.11
N GLU A 178 -10.22 -3.22 10.93
CA GLU A 178 -10.89 -3.78 9.74
C GLU A 178 -10.99 -5.31 9.80
N ASP A 179 -9.87 -5.99 10.13
CA ASP A 179 -9.75 -7.44 10.00
C ASP A 179 -9.88 -8.19 11.33
N ILE A 180 -9.55 -7.55 12.47
CA ILE A 180 -9.70 -8.14 13.79
C ILE A 180 -10.98 -7.64 14.46
N GLY A 181 -11.20 -6.33 14.44
CA GLY A 181 -12.44 -5.71 14.90
C GLY A 181 -12.92 -6.23 16.27
N LEU A 182 -14.15 -6.74 16.28
CA LEU A 182 -14.82 -7.21 17.50
C LEU A 182 -14.22 -8.52 18.06
N ALA A 183 -13.44 -9.29 17.29
CA ALA A 183 -12.83 -10.53 17.77
C ALA A 183 -11.77 -10.28 18.87
N SER A 184 -11.12 -9.09 18.85
CA SER A 184 -10.16 -8.73 19.90
C SER A 184 -10.05 -7.19 20.02
N PRO A 185 -10.85 -6.54 20.87
CA PRO A 185 -10.79 -5.09 21.09
C PRO A 185 -9.40 -4.59 21.53
N ALA A 186 -8.62 -5.42 22.23
CA ALA A 186 -7.26 -5.11 22.65
C ALA A 186 -6.29 -4.92 21.46
N ALA A 187 -6.59 -5.50 20.30
CA ALA A 187 -5.75 -5.40 19.11
C ALA A 187 -5.61 -3.94 18.64
N LEU A 188 -6.69 -3.17 18.64
CA LEU A 188 -6.66 -1.75 18.28
C LEU A 188 -5.82 -0.93 19.28
N THR A 189 -5.99 -1.18 20.58
CA THR A 189 -5.19 -0.52 21.62
C THR A 189 -3.70 -0.80 21.45
N LEU A 190 -3.33 -2.06 21.20
CA LEU A 190 -1.95 -2.45 20.93
C LEU A 190 -1.39 -1.74 19.69
N ALA A 191 -2.13 -1.73 18.59
CA ALA A 191 -1.70 -1.10 17.34
C ALA A 191 -1.51 0.42 17.50
N VAL A 192 -2.42 1.12 18.19
CA VAL A 192 -2.31 2.56 18.49
C VAL A 192 -1.12 2.84 19.41
N SER A 193 -0.93 2.05 20.47
CA SER A 193 0.23 2.18 21.36
C SER A 193 1.54 1.95 20.62
N THR A 194 1.55 1.00 19.70
CA THR A 194 2.72 0.73 18.82
C THR A 194 3.00 1.93 17.92
N PHE A 195 1.97 2.53 17.30
CA PHE A 195 2.14 3.71 16.46
C PHE A 195 2.77 4.86 17.27
N GLN A 196 2.27 5.12 18.48
CA GLN A 196 2.82 6.14 19.38
C GLN A 196 4.27 5.84 19.81
N ALA A 197 4.59 4.58 20.09
CA ALA A 197 5.95 4.17 20.43
C ALA A 197 6.90 4.40 19.25
N VAL A 198 6.51 3.99 18.03
CA VAL A 198 7.29 4.22 16.80
C VAL A 198 7.56 5.70 16.58
N GLU A 199 6.57 6.56 16.84
CA GLU A 199 6.70 8.00 16.66
C GLU A 199 7.66 8.65 17.67
N ARG A 200 7.68 8.14 18.90
CA ARG A 200 8.47 8.70 20.00
C ARG A 200 9.89 8.16 20.07
N ILE A 201 10.06 6.87 19.77
CA ILE A 201 11.34 6.17 19.91
C ILE A 201 12.18 6.31 18.64
N GLY A 202 11.56 6.09 17.46
CA GLY A 202 12.28 6.08 16.17
C GLY A 202 13.10 4.82 15.93
N MET A 203 13.78 4.78 14.77
CA MET A 203 14.67 3.69 14.39
C MET A 203 16.02 3.83 15.09
N PRO A 204 16.72 2.73 15.43
CA PRO A 204 16.35 1.34 15.14
C PRO A 204 15.45 0.67 16.19
N GLU A 205 15.31 1.23 17.40
CA GLU A 205 14.70 0.57 18.56
C GLU A 205 13.20 0.31 18.38
N CYS A 206 12.48 1.17 17.67
CA CYS A 206 11.05 1.00 17.43
C CYS A 206 10.71 -0.28 16.65
N GLN A 207 11.69 -0.96 16.05
CA GLN A 207 11.49 -2.24 15.40
C GLN A 207 10.93 -3.28 16.36
N TYR A 208 11.40 -3.32 17.62
CA TYR A 208 10.87 -4.26 18.61
C TYR A 208 9.36 -4.11 18.78
N ASN A 209 8.87 -2.86 18.81
CA ASN A 209 7.44 -2.56 18.92
C ASN A 209 6.68 -3.02 17.68
N LEU A 210 7.21 -2.76 16.47
CA LEU A 210 6.59 -3.16 15.21
C LEU A 210 6.48 -4.69 15.10
N TYR A 211 7.57 -5.41 15.38
CA TYR A 211 7.59 -6.88 15.31
C TYR A 211 6.67 -7.51 16.33
N HIS A 212 6.65 -7.01 17.56
CA HIS A 212 5.73 -7.46 18.61
C HIS A 212 4.28 -7.28 18.18
N CYS A 213 3.92 -6.08 17.68
CA CYS A 213 2.58 -5.78 17.21
C CYS A 213 2.17 -6.69 16.05
N ALA A 214 2.98 -6.75 14.99
CA ALA A 214 2.69 -7.57 13.81
C ALA A 214 2.49 -9.03 14.14
N LEU A 215 3.35 -9.60 15.01
CA LEU A 215 3.24 -10.97 15.48
C LEU A 215 1.93 -11.21 16.23
N THR A 216 1.56 -10.30 17.13
CA THR A 216 0.32 -10.40 17.90
C THR A 216 -0.89 -10.29 16.99
N LEU A 217 -0.94 -9.29 16.11
CA LEU A 217 -2.05 -9.09 15.16
C LEU A 217 -2.22 -10.28 14.20
N ALA A 218 -1.11 -10.87 13.73
CA ALA A 218 -1.16 -12.06 12.88
C ALA A 218 -1.80 -13.27 13.61
N LYS A 219 -1.58 -13.40 14.91
CA LYS A 219 -2.12 -14.51 15.73
C LYS A 219 -3.53 -14.26 16.27
N CYS A 220 -4.03 -13.02 16.27
CA CYS A 220 -5.40 -12.72 16.68
C CYS A 220 -6.43 -13.43 15.82
N GLN A 221 -7.56 -13.81 16.42
CA GLN A 221 -8.77 -14.18 15.65
C GLN A 221 -9.22 -13.01 14.79
N LYS A 222 -9.74 -13.31 13.61
CA LYS A 222 -10.21 -12.29 12.64
C LYS A 222 -11.75 -12.23 12.67
N SER A 223 -12.30 -11.01 12.59
CA SER A 223 -13.71 -10.76 12.35
C SER A 223 -13.86 -9.52 11.46
N ARG A 224 -14.68 -9.63 10.46
CA ARG A 224 -15.03 -8.50 9.59
C ARG A 224 -16.36 -7.87 9.92
N ASP A 225 -16.98 -8.25 11.03
CA ASP A 225 -18.34 -7.80 11.41
C ASP A 225 -18.40 -6.28 11.49
N ALA A 226 -17.43 -5.62 12.12
CA ALA A 226 -17.39 -4.15 12.19
C ALA A 226 -17.30 -3.50 10.80
N ALA A 227 -16.47 -4.04 9.91
CA ALA A 227 -16.34 -3.53 8.54
C ALA A 227 -17.62 -3.79 7.73
N SER A 228 -18.22 -4.96 7.88
CA SER A 228 -19.49 -5.32 7.22
C SER A 228 -20.64 -4.44 7.70
N ALA A 229 -20.75 -4.22 9.00
CA ALA A 229 -21.74 -3.32 9.59
C ALA A 229 -21.59 -1.87 9.10
N MET A 230 -20.34 -1.38 9.03
CA MET A 230 -20.04 -0.05 8.48
C MET A 230 -20.55 0.08 7.03
N HIS A 231 -20.23 -0.88 6.16
CA HIS A 231 -20.66 -0.84 4.76
C HIS A 231 -22.18 -0.94 4.63
N ALA A 232 -22.83 -1.81 5.41
CA ALA A 232 -24.28 -1.93 5.41
C ALA A 232 -24.96 -0.62 5.86
N ALA A 233 -24.46 0.00 6.95
CA ALA A 233 -24.96 1.28 7.43
C ALA A 233 -24.78 2.41 6.38
N GLN A 234 -23.62 2.48 5.74
CA GLN A 234 -23.35 3.48 4.69
C GLN A 234 -24.24 3.27 3.46
N THR A 235 -24.54 2.01 3.11
CA THR A 235 -25.45 1.69 1.99
C THR A 235 -26.85 2.11 2.32
N ALA A 236 -27.38 1.73 3.50
CA ALA A 236 -28.71 2.15 3.93
C ALA A 236 -28.87 3.67 3.99
N ALA A 237 -27.87 4.39 4.51
CA ALA A 237 -27.89 5.84 4.56
C ALA A 237 -27.88 6.51 3.17
N ARG A 238 -27.31 5.85 2.15
CA ARG A 238 -27.34 6.33 0.75
C ARG A 238 -28.65 6.02 0.05
N GLU A 239 -29.24 4.85 0.32
CA GLU A 239 -30.51 4.42 -0.27
C GLU A 239 -31.70 5.15 0.33
N PHE A 240 -31.61 5.54 1.60
CA PHE A 240 -32.68 6.16 2.37
C PHE A 240 -32.23 7.47 3.06
N PRO A 241 -31.77 8.48 2.31
CA PRO A 241 -31.18 9.68 2.91
C PRO A 241 -32.19 10.57 3.64
N ASP A 242 -33.46 10.52 3.26
CA ASP A 242 -34.48 11.46 3.70
C ASP A 242 -35.46 10.85 4.73
N LEU A 243 -35.24 9.62 5.20
CA LEU A 243 -36.11 9.03 6.22
C LEU A 243 -36.04 9.84 7.52
N PRO A 244 -37.21 10.23 8.05
CA PRO A 244 -37.26 11.04 9.26
C PRO A 244 -36.83 10.24 10.48
N VAL A 245 -36.05 10.87 11.37
CA VAL A 245 -35.76 10.28 12.68
C VAL A 245 -37.07 10.07 13.45
N PRO A 246 -37.32 8.91 14.04
CA PRO A 246 -38.56 8.65 14.81
C PRO A 246 -38.81 9.67 15.93
N LEU A 247 -40.07 10.11 16.09
CA LEU A 247 -40.38 11.20 17.04
C LEU A 247 -39.98 10.88 18.48
N HIS A 248 -40.14 9.62 18.91
CA HIS A 248 -39.83 9.21 20.29
C HIS A 248 -38.34 9.31 20.67
N ILE A 249 -37.42 9.35 19.70
CA ILE A 249 -35.97 9.55 19.95
C ILE A 249 -35.49 10.96 19.61
N ARG A 250 -36.40 11.87 19.20
CA ARG A 250 -36.05 13.28 19.01
C ARG A 250 -36.13 14.01 20.33
N ASN A 251 -35.20 14.95 20.57
CA ASN A 251 -35.22 15.82 21.75
C ASN A 251 -36.48 16.72 21.74
N ALA A 252 -37.08 16.95 22.90
CA ALA A 252 -38.25 17.80 23.09
C ALA A 252 -38.00 18.98 24.05
N PRO A 253 -37.15 19.99 23.68
CA PRO A 253 -36.81 21.10 24.55
C PRO A 253 -37.96 22.07 24.83
N THR A 254 -39.03 22.09 24.01
CA THR A 254 -40.19 22.98 24.16
C THR A 254 -41.45 22.20 24.46
N LYS A 255 -42.45 22.90 25.10
CA LYS A 255 -43.73 22.33 25.36
C LYS A 255 -44.44 21.89 24.08
N LEU A 256 -44.40 22.70 23.03
CA LEU A 256 -44.96 22.38 21.71
C LEU A 256 -44.40 21.06 21.16
N MET A 257 -43.08 20.82 21.27
CA MET A 257 -42.47 19.56 20.79
C MET A 257 -42.97 18.36 21.59
N LYS A 258 -43.15 18.51 22.91
CA LYS A 258 -43.74 17.46 23.76
C LYS A 258 -45.19 17.15 23.34
N ASP A 259 -45.98 18.19 23.09
CA ASP A 259 -47.38 18.07 22.64
C ASP A 259 -47.48 17.41 21.25
N LEU A 260 -46.43 17.58 20.39
CA LEU A 260 -46.29 16.91 19.09
C LEU A 260 -45.77 15.47 19.17
N GLY A 261 -45.53 14.94 20.38
CA GLY A 261 -45.09 13.57 20.59
C GLY A 261 -43.58 13.31 20.48
N TYR A 262 -42.77 14.37 20.52
CA TYR A 262 -41.30 14.21 20.59
C TYR A 262 -40.91 13.64 21.96
N GLN A 263 -39.97 12.72 21.99
CA GLN A 263 -39.43 12.05 23.20
C GLN A 263 -40.52 11.30 23.98
N LYS A 264 -41.68 11.00 23.36
CA LYS A 264 -42.77 10.30 24.02
C LYS A 264 -42.32 8.88 24.39
N ASP A 265 -42.54 8.50 25.65
CA ASP A 265 -42.25 7.16 26.21
C ASP A 265 -40.79 6.77 26.18
N TYR A 266 -39.86 7.71 25.87
CA TYR A 266 -38.42 7.49 25.96
C TYR A 266 -37.93 7.65 27.40
N LYS A 267 -37.14 6.70 27.88
CA LYS A 267 -36.50 6.71 29.19
C LYS A 267 -34.99 6.73 29.11
N TRP A 268 -34.36 7.52 29.97
CA TRP A 268 -32.92 7.57 30.16
C TRP A 268 -32.45 6.45 31.10
N GLU A 269 -32.57 5.21 30.65
CA GLU A 269 -32.19 4.01 31.39
C GLU A 269 -31.22 3.19 30.54
N ALA A 270 -30.27 2.50 31.20
CA ALA A 270 -29.38 1.58 30.50
C ALA A 270 -30.23 0.45 29.87
N ASP A 271 -29.84 0.03 28.67
CA ASP A 271 -30.52 -1.04 27.91
C ASP A 271 -32.00 -0.80 27.62
N PHE A 272 -32.47 0.45 27.72
CA PHE A 272 -33.85 0.81 27.38
C PHE A 272 -34.18 0.44 25.94
N GLN A 273 -35.27 -0.30 25.76
CA GLN A 273 -35.84 -0.64 24.47
C GLN A 273 -37.22 -0.01 24.31
N HIS A 274 -37.44 0.59 23.15
CA HIS A 274 -38.74 1.14 22.80
C HIS A 274 -39.52 0.16 21.89
N GLU A 275 -40.84 -0.01 22.08
CA GLU A 275 -41.66 -0.94 21.30
C GLU A 275 -41.53 -0.75 19.79
N LYS A 276 -41.33 0.49 19.34
CA LYS A 276 -41.17 0.85 17.93
C LYS A 276 -39.74 0.73 17.43
N GLY A 277 -38.79 0.31 18.27
CA GLY A 277 -37.35 0.34 17.94
C GLY A 277 -36.83 1.78 17.83
N PHE A 278 -35.59 1.92 17.35
CA PHE A 278 -34.90 3.23 17.18
C PHE A 278 -34.68 3.60 15.70
N LEU A 279 -34.86 2.66 14.80
CA LEU A 279 -34.78 2.91 13.35
C LEU A 279 -36.12 3.48 12.81
N PRO A 280 -36.07 4.20 11.68
CA PRO A 280 -37.29 4.50 10.92
C PRO A 280 -38.05 3.23 10.61
N PRO A 281 -39.43 3.31 10.52
CA PRO A 281 -40.25 2.13 10.29
C PRO A 281 -39.86 1.30 9.06
N GLU A 282 -39.38 1.97 8.00
CA GLU A 282 -38.95 1.38 6.74
C GLU A 282 -37.69 0.53 6.90
N LEU A 283 -36.87 0.80 7.93
CA LEU A 283 -35.65 0.09 8.27
C LEU A 283 -35.75 -0.81 9.49
N ARG A 284 -36.98 -1.06 9.99
CA ARG A 284 -37.19 -1.81 11.25
C ARG A 284 -36.56 -3.21 11.21
N ASP A 285 -36.61 -3.88 10.07
CA ASP A 285 -36.08 -5.22 9.88
C ASP A 285 -34.64 -5.22 9.37
N PHE A 286 -34.02 -4.04 9.26
CA PHE A 286 -32.65 -3.90 8.76
C PHE A 286 -31.65 -4.37 9.83
N LYS A 287 -30.87 -5.38 9.47
CA LYS A 287 -29.80 -5.92 10.32
C LYS A 287 -28.44 -5.54 9.77
N LEU A 288 -27.60 -4.95 10.60
CA LEU A 288 -26.21 -4.60 10.28
C LEU A 288 -25.25 -5.76 10.57
N LEU A 289 -25.61 -6.65 11.48
CA LEU A 289 -24.86 -7.82 11.96
C LEU A 289 -25.72 -9.07 11.93
#